data_6791407ff189ef6db0093cbbdf4dc4f4
#
_entry.id   6791407ff189ef6db0093cbbdf4dc4f4
#
_cell.length_a   1.000
_cell.length_b   1.000
_cell.length_c   1.000
_cell.angle_alpha   90.00
_cell.angle_beta   90.00
_cell.angle_gamma   90.00
#
_symmetry.space_group_name_H-M   'P 1'
#
loop_
_entity.id
_entity.type
_entity.pdbx_description
1 polymer ?
#
loop_
_entity_poly.entity_id
_entity_poly.type
_entity_poly.pdbx_seq_one_letter_code
_entity_poly.pdbx_strand_id
1 'polypeptide(L)'
;MAELQLEYDVIVVGSGAAGLSAAITACKRGLKVVILEKEPVFGGTTALSGGVLWIPLNHHGQKQNPSDTVQKVKTFMQAETGSFYDEASVECFIENGPKMVDFFERQTSMKFVPTLYPDYHPTVAGGVDIGRSILAEPYDIRGLGKDMSRLKPPLKTITFIGMMFNSSNADLKHFFLATKSLTSFLYVARRLVSHFKELMLYRRAVQVTSGNALAARLVKSALDLNIPILTSTPVTKLLQDKDRVVGVKTSGLGGEQQLTARHGVVLACGGFPHDLKRIAQAYPHVRRGHQHLSPTPKSNTGDGCNMAEQLGGVVDIRFQEPAAWMPVTKVDLGRGEFGVFPHLLDRYKPGIIGVLANGERFTNESNSYHDVGAALHRACADMAETAMWLVCDKVALGKYGLGYVKPAPMPIGRLIRSGYLIQGRTLEELAQNAGIDSAGLKQAVQAYNQHAVHGEDPAFGRGSTSFNRYLADPENRPNPCVAPIDQGPFYAVKVLMGDLGTFDGLRTSVVGEVLRNDGTPIGGLFAAGNDRASVMGGNYPGAGITHGPNMTFGFVTANFIADQAMAVEKAQKVLAT
;
A
#
# COMPACT_ATOMS: atom_id res chain seq x y z
N MET A 1 6.08 -3.95 -32.95
CA MET A 1 6.91 -3.48 -31.84
C MET A 1 7.42 -2.13 -32.27
N ALA A 2 7.25 -1.08 -31.46
CA ALA A 2 7.89 0.20 -31.76
C ALA A 2 9.42 -0.02 -31.74
N GLU A 3 10.10 0.54 -32.73
CA GLU A 3 11.56 0.48 -32.79
C GLU A 3 12.13 1.13 -31.52
N LEU A 4 12.99 0.43 -30.79
CA LEU A 4 13.56 0.91 -29.55
C LEU A 4 14.48 2.09 -29.86
N GLN A 5 14.10 3.28 -29.46
CA GLN A 5 14.98 4.43 -29.55
C GLN A 5 16.01 4.34 -28.41
N LEU A 6 17.26 4.67 -28.68
CA LEU A 6 18.35 4.58 -27.73
C LEU A 6 18.53 5.88 -26.91
N GLU A 7 17.83 6.95 -27.29
CA GLU A 7 17.96 8.28 -26.67
C GLU A 7 16.62 8.86 -26.25
N TYR A 8 16.54 9.28 -24.98
CA TYR A 8 15.41 9.92 -24.36
C TYR A 8 15.83 11.16 -23.57
N ASP A 9 14.89 12.01 -23.22
CA ASP A 9 15.13 13.12 -22.30
C ASP A 9 15.16 12.62 -20.85
N VAL A 10 14.21 11.76 -20.51
CA VAL A 10 14.08 11.18 -19.18
C VAL A 10 13.83 9.67 -19.28
N ILE A 11 14.56 8.91 -18.50
CA ILE A 11 14.32 7.48 -18.30
C ILE A 11 13.73 7.29 -16.91
N VAL A 12 12.58 6.64 -16.83
CA VAL A 12 11.91 6.30 -15.57
C VAL A 12 12.03 4.79 -15.33
N VAL A 13 12.57 4.38 -14.19
CA VAL A 13 12.77 2.99 -13.82
C VAL A 13 11.70 2.56 -12.82
N GLY A 14 10.74 1.76 -13.29
CA GLY A 14 9.59 1.27 -12.54
C GLY A 14 8.26 1.86 -13.02
N SER A 15 7.23 1.02 -13.09
CA SER A 15 5.88 1.35 -13.59
C SER A 15 4.82 1.43 -12.48
N GLY A 16 5.23 1.69 -11.25
CA GLY A 16 4.34 2.00 -10.12
C GLY A 16 3.79 3.43 -10.19
N ALA A 17 2.98 3.83 -9.20
CA ALA A 17 2.33 5.14 -9.18
C ALA A 17 3.32 6.31 -9.29
N ALA A 18 4.47 6.24 -8.60
CA ALA A 18 5.50 7.27 -8.64
C ALA A 18 6.13 7.40 -10.04
N GLY A 19 6.56 6.26 -10.62
CA GLY A 19 7.17 6.26 -11.95
C GLY A 19 6.22 6.72 -13.04
N LEU A 20 4.97 6.23 -13.02
CA LEU A 20 3.93 6.69 -13.95
C LEU A 20 3.61 8.18 -13.76
N SER A 21 3.54 8.65 -12.50
CA SER A 21 3.34 10.08 -12.23
C SER A 21 4.47 10.94 -12.82
N ALA A 22 5.73 10.54 -12.59
CA ALA A 22 6.89 11.24 -13.14
C ALA A 22 6.90 11.22 -14.68
N ALA A 23 6.69 10.06 -15.28
CA ALA A 23 6.73 9.91 -16.74
C ALA A 23 5.63 10.72 -17.46
N ILE A 24 4.40 10.64 -16.96
CA ILE A 24 3.25 11.39 -17.53
C ILE A 24 3.49 12.89 -17.41
N THR A 25 3.96 13.34 -16.25
CA THR A 25 4.23 14.77 -16.02
C THR A 25 5.35 15.28 -16.92
N ALA A 26 6.46 14.58 -17.00
CA ALA A 26 7.59 14.95 -17.87
C ALA A 26 7.18 14.99 -19.35
N CYS A 27 6.40 14.01 -19.82
CA CYS A 27 5.88 13.99 -21.20
C CYS A 27 4.93 15.17 -21.46
N LYS A 28 4.04 15.50 -20.53
CA LYS A 28 3.15 16.67 -20.64
C LYS A 28 3.89 18.00 -20.63
N ARG A 29 5.11 18.02 -20.08
CA ARG A 29 6.05 19.16 -20.13
C ARG A 29 6.90 19.18 -21.42
N GLY A 30 6.63 18.28 -22.38
CA GLY A 30 7.27 18.24 -23.70
C GLY A 30 8.53 17.38 -23.78
N LEU A 31 8.88 16.64 -22.71
CA LEU A 31 10.05 15.78 -22.70
C LEU A 31 9.74 14.40 -23.31
N LYS A 32 10.72 13.82 -23.99
CA LYS A 32 10.67 12.46 -24.54
C LYS A 32 11.03 11.46 -23.44
N VAL A 33 10.07 10.61 -23.05
CA VAL A 33 10.18 9.73 -21.89
C VAL A 33 10.04 8.27 -22.26
N VAL A 34 10.72 7.38 -21.54
CA VAL A 34 10.50 5.92 -21.55
C VAL A 34 10.36 5.41 -20.11
N ILE A 35 9.51 4.39 -19.94
CA ILE A 35 9.37 3.65 -18.68
C ILE A 35 9.95 2.27 -18.87
N LEU A 36 10.87 1.88 -17.97
CA LEU A 36 11.50 0.56 -17.94
C LEU A 36 10.93 -0.23 -16.75
N GLU A 37 10.34 -1.39 -17.03
CA GLU A 37 9.73 -2.25 -16.00
C GLU A 37 10.39 -3.64 -16.04
N LYS A 38 10.87 -4.09 -14.90
CA LYS A 38 11.57 -5.37 -14.74
C LYS A 38 10.63 -6.57 -14.92
N GLU A 39 9.40 -6.46 -14.43
CA GLU A 39 8.41 -7.53 -14.56
C GLU A 39 7.77 -7.58 -15.97
N PRO A 40 7.16 -8.70 -16.35
CA PRO A 40 6.43 -8.82 -17.63
C PRO A 40 5.11 -8.02 -17.63
N VAL A 41 4.70 -7.49 -16.47
CA VAL A 41 3.47 -6.73 -16.26
C VAL A 41 3.78 -5.40 -15.56
N PHE A 42 3.00 -4.38 -15.86
CA PHE A 42 3.14 -3.06 -15.22
C PHE A 42 2.19 -2.85 -14.05
N GLY A 43 2.47 -1.83 -13.24
CA GLY A 43 1.64 -1.40 -12.12
C GLY A 43 2.24 -1.64 -10.73
N GLY A 44 3.31 -2.46 -10.62
CA GLY A 44 4.06 -2.66 -9.38
C GLY A 44 3.18 -3.00 -8.16
N THR A 45 3.59 -2.52 -6.99
CA THR A 45 2.80 -2.63 -5.73
C THR A 45 1.48 -1.87 -5.81
N THR A 46 1.43 -0.78 -6.61
CA THR A 46 0.21 0.03 -6.78
C THR A 46 -0.97 -0.82 -7.23
N ALA A 47 -0.78 -1.72 -8.19
CA ALA A 47 -1.85 -2.59 -8.69
C ALA A 47 -2.38 -3.58 -7.64
N LEU A 48 -1.62 -3.87 -6.59
CA LEU A 48 -1.98 -4.80 -5.50
C LEU A 48 -2.65 -4.11 -4.31
N SER A 49 -2.63 -2.78 -4.27
CA SER A 49 -2.99 -1.93 -3.12
C SER A 49 -4.48 -1.62 -3.01
N GLY A 50 -4.88 -0.95 -1.92
CA GLY A 50 -6.19 -0.34 -1.76
C GLY A 50 -6.45 0.87 -2.67
N GLY A 51 -5.43 1.44 -3.31
CA GLY A 51 -5.54 2.53 -4.29
C GLY A 51 -5.93 3.90 -3.72
N VAL A 52 -5.89 4.05 -2.42
CA VAL A 52 -6.17 5.32 -1.74
C VAL A 52 -4.94 6.22 -1.78
N LEU A 53 -5.15 7.53 -1.94
CA LEU A 53 -4.14 8.57 -1.85
C LEU A 53 -4.51 9.51 -0.69
N TRP A 54 -3.58 9.74 0.22
CA TRP A 54 -3.71 10.76 1.25
C TRP A 54 -3.12 12.07 0.72
N ILE A 55 -3.98 13.02 0.38
CA ILE A 55 -3.62 14.33 -0.17
C ILE A 55 -4.43 15.37 0.59
N PRO A 56 -3.88 15.97 1.65
CA PRO A 56 -4.54 17.07 2.33
C PRO A 56 -4.84 18.22 1.38
N LEU A 57 -5.92 18.96 1.67
CA LEU A 57 -6.31 20.18 0.96
C LEU A 57 -6.65 19.98 -0.53
N ASN A 58 -6.81 18.75 -1.01
CA ASN A 58 -7.29 18.49 -2.37
C ASN A 58 -8.72 19.05 -2.54
N HIS A 59 -9.11 19.38 -3.76
CA HIS A 59 -10.40 20.04 -4.02
C HIS A 59 -11.63 19.17 -3.70
N HIS A 60 -11.50 17.83 -3.71
CA HIS A 60 -12.57 16.94 -3.26
C HIS A 60 -12.72 17.01 -1.73
N GLY A 61 -11.59 16.97 -1.02
CA GLY A 61 -11.55 17.04 0.43
C GLY A 61 -12.01 18.39 0.98
N GLN A 62 -11.65 19.49 0.31
CA GLN A 62 -12.08 20.84 0.69
C GLN A 62 -13.61 21.00 0.60
N LYS A 63 -14.28 20.27 -0.29
CA LYS A 63 -15.76 20.24 -0.33
C LYS A 63 -16.36 19.49 0.84
N GLN A 64 -15.68 18.44 1.35
CA GLN A 64 -16.14 17.64 2.49
C GLN A 64 -15.80 18.30 3.84
N ASN A 65 -14.63 18.92 3.93
CA ASN A 65 -14.09 19.55 5.13
C ASN A 65 -13.44 20.90 4.80
N PRO A 66 -14.23 21.97 4.63
CA PRO A 66 -13.71 23.31 4.34
C PRO A 66 -12.86 23.89 5.48
N SER A 67 -12.93 23.32 6.68
CA SER A 67 -12.18 23.78 7.84
C SER A 67 -10.75 23.24 7.92
N ASP A 68 -10.35 22.33 7.01
CA ASP A 68 -8.97 21.86 6.95
C ASP A 68 -8.06 22.94 6.34
N THR A 69 -6.92 23.18 6.98
CA THR A 69 -6.00 24.26 6.62
C THR A 69 -4.57 23.76 6.55
N VAL A 70 -3.71 24.49 5.85
CA VAL A 70 -2.26 24.23 5.79
C VAL A 70 -1.68 24.07 7.20
N GLN A 71 -2.06 24.98 8.12
CA GLN A 71 -1.55 24.94 9.51
C GLN A 71 -1.99 23.67 10.25
N LYS A 72 -3.25 23.23 10.10
CA LYS A 72 -3.72 21.98 10.71
C LYS A 72 -2.95 20.78 10.18
N VAL A 73 -2.71 20.73 8.87
CA VAL A 73 -1.94 19.64 8.24
C VAL A 73 -0.50 19.64 8.73
N LYS A 74 0.17 20.81 8.79
CA LYS A 74 1.54 20.93 9.34
C LYS A 74 1.59 20.47 10.80
N THR A 75 0.66 20.92 11.64
CA THR A 75 0.57 20.51 13.04
C THR A 75 0.39 18.99 13.17
N PHE A 76 -0.48 18.40 12.36
CA PHE A 76 -0.71 16.96 12.35
C PHE A 76 0.54 16.20 11.90
N MET A 77 1.15 16.60 10.78
CA MET A 77 2.38 15.98 10.28
C MET A 77 3.52 16.08 11.30
N GLN A 78 3.68 17.22 11.96
CA GLN A 78 4.69 17.40 12.99
C GLN A 78 4.47 16.49 14.20
N ALA A 79 3.22 16.36 14.66
CA ALA A 79 2.87 15.46 15.75
C ALA A 79 3.09 13.99 15.39
N GLU A 80 2.78 13.59 14.16
CA GLU A 80 2.94 12.23 13.66
C GLU A 80 4.43 11.86 13.42
N THR A 81 5.21 12.74 12.81
CA THR A 81 6.59 12.42 12.41
C THR A 81 7.63 12.70 13.50
N GLY A 82 7.27 13.51 14.50
CA GLY A 82 8.13 13.82 15.65
C GLY A 82 9.50 14.36 15.23
N SER A 83 10.57 13.71 15.69
CA SER A 83 11.96 14.09 15.38
C SER A 83 12.36 13.91 13.91
N PHE A 84 11.53 13.23 13.10
CA PHE A 84 11.76 13.05 11.67
C PHE A 84 11.00 14.07 10.80
N TYR A 85 10.41 15.10 11.42
CA TYR A 85 9.71 16.17 10.69
C TYR A 85 10.70 16.94 9.81
N ASP A 86 10.49 16.84 8.49
CA ASP A 86 11.22 17.62 7.48
C ASP A 86 10.30 18.69 6.91
N GLU A 87 10.42 19.91 7.44
CA GLU A 87 9.54 21.02 7.10
C GLU A 87 9.50 21.29 5.59
N ALA A 88 10.65 21.30 4.93
CA ALA A 88 10.74 21.59 3.50
C ALA A 88 10.04 20.53 2.65
N SER A 89 10.23 19.25 2.96
CA SER A 89 9.53 18.16 2.26
C SER A 89 8.03 18.14 2.55
N VAL A 90 7.61 18.44 3.78
CA VAL A 90 6.19 18.53 4.17
C VAL A 90 5.51 19.70 3.46
N GLU A 91 6.13 20.88 3.44
CA GLU A 91 5.60 22.05 2.71
C GLU A 91 5.47 21.77 1.22
N CYS A 92 6.50 21.20 0.61
CA CYS A 92 6.48 20.78 -0.79
C CYS A 92 5.32 19.81 -1.07
N PHE A 93 5.10 18.83 -0.19
CA PHE A 93 4.01 17.86 -0.32
C PHE A 93 2.64 18.53 -0.20
N ILE A 94 2.43 19.38 0.81
CA ILE A 94 1.16 20.10 1.05
C ILE A 94 0.82 21.02 -0.13
N GLU A 95 1.82 21.73 -0.65
CA GLU A 95 1.64 22.65 -1.76
C GLU A 95 1.35 21.92 -3.07
N ASN A 96 2.10 20.85 -3.37
CA ASN A 96 2.08 20.21 -4.68
C ASN A 96 1.09 19.04 -4.78
N GLY A 97 0.66 18.44 -3.66
CA GLY A 97 -0.33 17.37 -3.66
C GLY A 97 -1.64 17.76 -4.34
N PRO A 98 -2.31 18.85 -3.94
CA PRO A 98 -3.51 19.34 -4.61
C PRO A 98 -3.29 19.70 -6.09
N LYS A 99 -2.15 20.31 -6.43
CA LYS A 99 -1.79 20.64 -7.82
C LYS A 99 -1.63 19.38 -8.67
N MET A 100 -1.02 18.32 -8.10
CA MET A 100 -0.90 17.02 -8.75
C MET A 100 -2.27 16.39 -9.02
N VAL A 101 -3.20 16.42 -8.06
CA VAL A 101 -4.57 15.92 -8.25
C VAL A 101 -5.25 16.66 -9.39
N ASP A 102 -5.24 17.99 -9.35
CA ASP A 102 -5.82 18.84 -10.40
C ASP A 102 -5.22 18.58 -11.79
N PHE A 103 -3.89 18.45 -11.86
CA PHE A 103 -3.18 18.14 -13.10
C PHE A 103 -3.64 16.81 -13.69
N PHE A 104 -3.64 15.74 -12.87
CA PHE A 104 -4.00 14.40 -13.36
C PHE A 104 -5.46 14.33 -13.80
N GLU A 105 -6.40 14.94 -13.07
CA GLU A 105 -7.81 14.91 -13.44
C GLU A 105 -8.14 15.74 -14.68
N ARG A 106 -7.48 16.87 -14.85
CA ARG A 106 -7.76 17.76 -15.99
C ARG A 106 -7.05 17.35 -17.27
N GLN A 107 -5.89 16.73 -17.17
CA GLN A 107 -5.01 16.51 -18.33
C GLN A 107 -4.84 15.04 -18.72
N THR A 108 -5.42 14.11 -17.97
CA THR A 108 -5.20 12.67 -18.17
C THR A 108 -6.50 11.87 -17.99
N SER A 109 -6.42 10.54 -18.11
CA SER A 109 -7.52 9.61 -17.87
C SER A 109 -7.80 9.37 -16.37
N MET A 110 -7.06 10.04 -15.46
CA MET A 110 -7.29 9.91 -14.03
C MET A 110 -8.62 10.55 -13.62
N LYS A 111 -9.30 9.86 -12.71
CA LYS A 111 -10.49 10.36 -12.00
C LYS A 111 -10.40 9.90 -10.56
N PHE A 112 -10.62 10.81 -9.64
CA PHE A 112 -10.66 10.52 -8.22
C PHE A 112 -12.06 10.70 -7.66
N VAL A 113 -12.35 9.98 -6.59
CA VAL A 113 -13.54 10.14 -5.77
C VAL A 113 -13.13 10.35 -4.32
N PRO A 114 -13.83 11.21 -3.58
CA PRO A 114 -13.56 11.38 -2.16
C PRO A 114 -13.91 10.11 -1.39
N THR A 115 -13.22 9.89 -0.27
CA THR A 115 -13.51 8.80 0.66
C THR A 115 -14.07 9.35 1.97
N LEU A 116 -14.58 8.46 2.81
CA LEU A 116 -15.00 8.78 4.18
C LEU A 116 -13.97 8.33 5.22
N TYR A 117 -12.72 8.07 4.80
CA TYR A 117 -11.66 7.67 5.73
C TYR A 117 -11.29 8.83 6.65
N PRO A 118 -11.36 8.63 7.99
CA PRO A 118 -10.67 9.47 8.94
C PRO A 118 -9.16 9.34 8.79
N ASP A 119 -8.41 10.32 9.27
CA ASP A 119 -7.00 10.07 9.59
C ASP A 119 -6.91 8.90 10.57
N TYR A 120 -5.81 8.16 10.57
CA TYR A 120 -5.68 6.98 11.44
C TYR A 120 -5.58 7.37 12.92
N HIS A 121 -5.10 8.58 13.18
CA HIS A 121 -5.04 9.21 14.51
C HIS A 121 -5.85 10.53 14.55
N PRO A 122 -7.18 10.48 14.40
CA PRO A 122 -8.01 11.67 14.24
C PRO A 122 -8.04 12.57 15.49
N THR A 123 -7.65 12.03 16.63
CA THR A 123 -7.58 12.76 17.93
C THR A 123 -6.23 13.44 18.17
N VAL A 124 -5.22 13.17 17.34
CA VAL A 124 -3.94 13.89 17.38
C VAL A 124 -4.14 15.33 16.89
N ALA A 125 -3.35 16.26 17.44
CA ALA A 125 -3.46 17.67 17.08
C ALA A 125 -3.39 17.88 15.57
N GLY A 126 -4.41 18.53 15.00
CA GLY A 126 -4.55 18.74 13.56
C GLY A 126 -5.14 17.55 12.78
N GLY A 127 -5.45 16.42 13.42
CA GLY A 127 -6.15 15.29 12.82
C GLY A 127 -7.58 15.63 12.41
N VAL A 128 -8.13 14.91 11.43
CA VAL A 128 -9.49 15.13 10.92
C VAL A 128 -10.22 13.81 10.67
N ASP A 129 -11.55 13.87 10.72
CA ASP A 129 -12.40 12.71 10.49
C ASP A 129 -12.68 12.44 9.00
N ILE A 130 -12.38 13.40 8.11
CA ILE A 130 -12.70 13.30 6.68
C ILE A 130 -11.94 14.35 5.87
N GLY A 131 -11.76 14.09 4.57
CA GLY A 131 -11.39 15.10 3.57
C GLY A 131 -9.94 15.02 3.08
N ARG A 132 -9.09 14.16 3.66
CA ARG A 132 -7.69 14.03 3.22
C ARG A 132 -7.42 12.86 2.29
N SER A 133 -8.28 11.86 2.28
CA SER A 133 -8.09 10.65 1.47
C SER A 133 -9.03 10.63 0.27
N ILE A 134 -8.47 10.34 -0.91
CA ILE A 134 -9.19 10.15 -2.17
C ILE A 134 -8.86 8.78 -2.76
N LEU A 135 -9.72 8.27 -3.63
CA LEU A 135 -9.60 6.96 -4.24
C LEU A 135 -9.74 7.09 -5.76
N ALA A 136 -8.97 6.30 -6.51
CA ALA A 136 -9.19 6.22 -7.95
C ALA A 136 -10.57 5.61 -8.25
N GLU A 137 -11.33 6.28 -9.13
CA GLU A 137 -12.63 5.79 -9.59
C GLU A 137 -12.46 4.43 -10.30
N PRO A 138 -13.39 3.46 -10.12
CA PRO A 138 -13.36 2.17 -10.82
C PRO A 138 -13.12 2.34 -12.33
N TYR A 139 -12.46 1.37 -12.95
CA TYR A 139 -12.07 1.45 -14.34
C TYR A 139 -12.35 0.15 -15.09
N ASP A 140 -12.76 0.29 -16.36
CA ASP A 140 -12.89 -0.82 -17.28
C ASP A 140 -11.58 -0.97 -18.08
N ILE A 141 -10.80 -2.01 -17.76
CA ILE A 141 -9.48 -2.21 -18.37
C ILE A 141 -9.50 -2.57 -19.85
N ARG A 142 -10.68 -2.81 -20.46
CA ARG A 142 -10.80 -2.91 -21.91
C ARG A 142 -10.32 -1.64 -22.62
N GLY A 143 -10.40 -0.49 -21.94
CA GLY A 143 -9.81 0.77 -22.38
C GLY A 143 -8.29 0.75 -22.60
N LEU A 144 -7.58 -0.25 -22.06
CA LEU A 144 -6.13 -0.47 -22.34
C LEU A 144 -5.88 -1.22 -23.67
N GLY A 145 -6.93 -1.71 -24.35
CA GLY A 145 -6.80 -2.42 -25.62
C GLY A 145 -5.90 -3.66 -25.53
N LYS A 146 -4.93 -3.76 -26.42
CA LYS A 146 -3.95 -4.87 -26.48
C LYS A 146 -3.08 -4.99 -25.20
N ASP A 147 -2.92 -3.91 -24.46
CA ASP A 147 -2.10 -3.85 -23.26
C ASP A 147 -2.83 -4.29 -21.99
N MET A 148 -4.12 -4.65 -22.08
CA MET A 148 -4.95 -5.11 -20.97
C MET A 148 -4.31 -6.31 -20.22
N SER A 149 -3.72 -7.26 -20.93
CA SER A 149 -3.07 -8.44 -20.35
C SER A 149 -1.79 -8.14 -19.60
N ARG A 150 -1.17 -6.99 -19.88
CA ARG A 150 0.07 -6.51 -19.23
C ARG A 150 -0.18 -5.79 -17.91
N LEU A 151 -1.43 -5.48 -17.56
CA LEU A 151 -1.73 -4.93 -16.23
C LEU A 151 -1.59 -6.03 -15.18
N LYS A 152 -0.78 -5.77 -14.14
CA LYS A 152 -0.60 -6.70 -13.01
C LYS A 152 -1.96 -7.05 -12.40
N PRO A 153 -2.29 -8.35 -12.21
CA PRO A 153 -3.53 -8.75 -11.56
C PRO A 153 -3.51 -8.37 -10.07
N PRO A 154 -4.68 -8.21 -9.44
CA PRO A 154 -4.76 -7.97 -7.99
C PRO A 154 -4.28 -9.18 -7.19
N LEU A 155 -4.04 -9.01 -5.89
CA LEU A 155 -3.72 -10.11 -4.99
C LEU A 155 -4.84 -11.15 -5.00
N LYS A 156 -4.51 -12.40 -5.30
CA LYS A 156 -5.49 -13.52 -5.32
C LYS A 156 -6.19 -13.70 -3.97
N THR A 157 -5.48 -13.41 -2.88
CA THR A 157 -5.98 -13.61 -1.51
C THR A 157 -7.09 -12.66 -1.10
N ILE A 158 -7.16 -11.45 -1.67
CA ILE A 158 -8.20 -10.45 -1.37
C ILE A 158 -9.32 -10.40 -2.41
N THR A 159 -9.28 -11.24 -3.44
CA THR A 159 -10.33 -11.33 -4.45
C THR A 159 -11.27 -12.50 -4.19
N PHE A 160 -12.49 -12.41 -4.71
CA PHE A 160 -13.43 -13.54 -4.76
C PHE A 160 -13.45 -14.09 -6.20
N ILE A 161 -12.80 -15.22 -6.43
CA ILE A 161 -12.65 -15.82 -7.77
C ILE A 161 -12.09 -14.80 -8.79
N GLY A 162 -11.14 -13.97 -8.36
CA GLY A 162 -10.56 -12.89 -9.18
C GLY A 162 -11.40 -11.60 -9.27
N MET A 163 -12.60 -11.57 -8.71
CA MET A 163 -13.42 -10.36 -8.62
C MET A 163 -12.93 -9.46 -7.50
N MET A 164 -12.75 -8.19 -7.80
CA MET A 164 -12.38 -7.16 -6.83
C MET A 164 -13.61 -6.52 -6.19
N PHE A 165 -13.45 -6.10 -4.95
CA PHE A 165 -14.43 -5.27 -4.22
C PHE A 165 -13.89 -3.86 -4.05
N ASN A 166 -14.79 -2.88 -4.13
CA ASN A 166 -14.42 -1.51 -3.85
C ASN A 166 -14.09 -1.36 -2.35
N SER A 167 -12.99 -0.70 -2.03
CA SER A 167 -12.57 -0.40 -0.65
C SER A 167 -13.57 0.52 0.10
N SER A 168 -14.51 1.15 -0.60
CA SER A 168 -15.55 2.00 0.00
C SER A 168 -16.73 1.24 0.66
N ASN A 169 -16.65 -0.07 0.83
CA ASN A 169 -17.66 -0.94 1.47
C ASN A 169 -19.06 -1.02 0.80
N ALA A 170 -19.35 -0.23 -0.23
CA ALA A 170 -20.70 -0.23 -0.85
C ALA A 170 -21.08 -1.61 -1.44
N ASP A 171 -20.16 -2.23 -2.19
CA ASP A 171 -20.36 -3.57 -2.74
C ASP A 171 -20.44 -4.65 -1.66
N LEU A 172 -19.55 -4.58 -0.66
CA LEU A 172 -19.46 -5.58 0.41
C LEU A 172 -20.74 -5.71 1.20
N LYS A 173 -21.46 -4.61 1.45
CA LYS A 173 -22.77 -4.62 2.12
C LYS A 173 -23.75 -5.57 1.42
N HIS A 174 -23.85 -5.51 0.08
CA HIS A 174 -24.75 -6.39 -0.68
C HIS A 174 -24.31 -7.85 -0.61
N PHE A 175 -23.01 -8.14 -0.61
CA PHE A 175 -22.51 -9.51 -0.45
C PHE A 175 -22.81 -10.08 0.93
N PHE A 176 -22.69 -9.31 2.00
CA PHE A 176 -23.06 -9.73 3.37
C PHE A 176 -24.56 -9.90 3.55
N LEU A 177 -25.38 -9.15 2.82
CA LEU A 177 -26.84 -9.21 2.90
C LEU A 177 -27.47 -10.09 1.83
N ALA A 178 -26.70 -10.76 0.99
CA ALA A 178 -27.22 -11.53 -0.16
C ALA A 178 -28.23 -12.62 0.24
N THR A 179 -28.06 -13.23 1.43
CA THR A 179 -28.98 -14.26 1.94
C THR A 179 -30.14 -13.68 2.76
N LYS A 180 -30.15 -12.37 3.04
CA LYS A 180 -31.12 -11.70 3.92
C LYS A 180 -32.02 -10.69 3.19
N SER A 181 -31.65 -10.29 1.97
CA SER A 181 -32.36 -9.27 1.20
C SER A 181 -32.44 -9.66 -0.27
N LEU A 182 -33.65 -9.68 -0.84
CA LEU A 182 -33.87 -9.98 -2.26
C LEU A 182 -33.12 -8.98 -3.17
N THR A 183 -33.13 -7.72 -2.81
CA THR A 183 -32.41 -6.67 -3.55
C THR A 183 -30.89 -6.95 -3.57
N SER A 184 -30.33 -7.33 -2.42
CA SER A 184 -28.90 -7.70 -2.32
C SER A 184 -28.61 -9.00 -3.06
N PHE A 185 -29.49 -9.98 -3.01
CA PHE A 185 -29.36 -11.22 -3.78
C PHE A 185 -29.32 -10.95 -5.29
N LEU A 186 -30.26 -10.17 -5.82
CA LEU A 186 -30.33 -9.83 -7.25
C LEU A 186 -29.08 -9.03 -7.68
N TYR A 187 -28.61 -8.11 -6.84
CA TYR A 187 -27.37 -7.36 -7.08
C TYR A 187 -26.17 -8.32 -7.20
N VAL A 188 -25.98 -9.20 -6.23
CA VAL A 188 -24.88 -10.18 -6.21
C VAL A 188 -24.98 -11.16 -7.38
N ALA A 189 -26.16 -11.68 -7.68
CA ALA A 189 -26.39 -12.58 -8.81
C ALA A 189 -26.01 -11.92 -10.14
N ARG A 190 -26.48 -10.69 -10.39
CA ARG A 190 -26.12 -9.91 -11.57
C ARG A 190 -24.61 -9.67 -11.66
N ARG A 191 -23.97 -9.32 -10.54
CA ARG A 191 -22.52 -9.07 -10.47
C ARG A 191 -21.71 -10.33 -10.79
N LEU A 192 -22.13 -11.49 -10.24
CA LEU A 192 -21.49 -12.79 -10.51
C LEU A 192 -21.66 -13.22 -11.97
N VAL A 193 -22.86 -13.11 -12.54
CA VAL A 193 -23.10 -13.43 -13.96
C VAL A 193 -22.23 -12.56 -14.87
N SER A 194 -22.13 -11.25 -14.60
CA SER A 194 -21.24 -10.36 -15.35
C SER A 194 -19.79 -10.81 -15.23
N HIS A 195 -19.34 -11.11 -14.01
CA HIS A 195 -17.98 -11.55 -13.75
C HIS A 195 -17.62 -12.86 -14.46
N PHE A 196 -18.52 -13.86 -14.44
CA PHE A 196 -18.30 -15.12 -15.17
C PHE A 196 -18.23 -14.91 -16.68
N LYS A 197 -19.05 -14.01 -17.26
CA LYS A 197 -18.92 -13.60 -18.67
C LYS A 197 -17.55 -12.97 -18.94
N GLU A 198 -17.06 -12.10 -18.06
CA GLU A 198 -15.73 -11.49 -18.18
C GLU A 198 -14.62 -12.55 -18.15
N LEU A 199 -14.69 -13.52 -17.23
CA LEU A 199 -13.73 -14.62 -17.15
C LEU A 199 -13.74 -15.49 -18.41
N MET A 200 -14.91 -15.78 -18.99
CA MET A 200 -15.01 -16.56 -20.23
C MET A 200 -14.41 -15.82 -21.43
N LEU A 201 -14.69 -14.51 -21.55
CA LEU A 201 -14.27 -13.71 -22.71
C LEU A 201 -12.82 -13.21 -22.60
N TYR A 202 -12.40 -12.80 -21.40
CA TYR A 202 -11.13 -12.10 -21.20
C TYR A 202 -10.14 -12.85 -20.27
N ARG A 203 -10.56 -14.00 -19.71
CA ARG A 203 -9.79 -14.79 -18.71
C ARG A 203 -9.37 -14.01 -17.46
N ARG A 204 -9.99 -12.85 -17.22
CA ARG A 204 -9.81 -12.01 -16.03
C ARG A 204 -10.99 -11.07 -15.84
N ALA A 205 -11.14 -10.53 -14.63
CA ALA A 205 -12.05 -9.41 -14.38
C ALA A 205 -11.60 -8.18 -15.16
N VAL A 206 -12.54 -7.53 -15.84
CA VAL A 206 -12.29 -6.29 -16.59
C VAL A 206 -12.71 -5.04 -15.82
N GLN A 207 -13.70 -5.15 -14.95
CA GLN A 207 -14.08 -4.08 -14.02
C GLN A 207 -13.16 -4.14 -12.81
N VAL A 208 -12.20 -3.19 -12.73
CA VAL A 208 -11.22 -3.13 -11.65
C VAL A 208 -11.47 -1.93 -10.74
N THR A 209 -11.09 -2.08 -9.47
CA THR A 209 -11.23 -1.06 -8.42
C THR A 209 -9.92 -0.89 -7.68
N SER A 210 -9.90 0.01 -6.69
CA SER A 210 -8.77 0.17 -5.77
C SER A 210 -7.45 0.42 -6.51
N GLY A 211 -6.34 -0.15 -6.06
CA GLY A 211 -5.02 0.03 -6.67
C GLY A 211 -4.91 -0.46 -8.10
N ASN A 212 -5.70 -1.47 -8.48
CA ASN A 212 -5.73 -1.94 -9.86
C ASN A 212 -6.37 -0.90 -10.79
N ALA A 213 -7.40 -0.16 -10.33
CA ALA A 213 -7.98 0.97 -11.07
C ALA A 213 -7.00 2.15 -11.15
N LEU A 214 -6.30 2.46 -10.05
CA LEU A 214 -5.29 3.52 -10.02
C LEU A 214 -4.18 3.22 -11.05
N ALA A 215 -3.61 2.02 -11.02
CA ALA A 215 -2.58 1.60 -11.97
C ALA A 215 -3.09 1.62 -13.42
N ALA A 216 -4.30 1.09 -13.67
CA ALA A 216 -4.89 1.05 -15.00
C ALA A 216 -5.12 2.44 -15.60
N ARG A 217 -5.64 3.40 -14.81
CA ARG A 217 -5.86 4.79 -15.25
C ARG A 217 -4.55 5.52 -15.52
N LEU A 218 -3.52 5.32 -14.69
CA LEU A 218 -2.19 5.89 -14.91
C LEU A 218 -1.55 5.30 -16.18
N VAL A 219 -1.61 3.98 -16.36
CA VAL A 219 -1.12 3.32 -17.59
C VAL A 219 -1.89 3.81 -18.82
N LYS A 220 -3.22 3.91 -18.75
CA LYS A 220 -4.02 4.47 -19.85
C LYS A 220 -3.54 5.88 -20.22
N SER A 221 -3.29 6.72 -19.22
CA SER A 221 -2.77 8.07 -19.43
C SER A 221 -1.40 8.08 -20.10
N ALA A 222 -0.50 7.16 -19.73
CA ALA A 222 0.80 7.01 -20.37
C ALA A 222 0.68 6.51 -21.82
N LEU A 223 -0.21 5.53 -22.07
CA LEU A 223 -0.48 5.01 -23.42
C LEU A 223 -1.09 6.07 -24.34
N ASP A 224 -2.01 6.89 -23.84
CA ASP A 224 -2.62 8.01 -24.59
C ASP A 224 -1.60 9.07 -24.99
N LEU A 225 -0.52 9.19 -24.24
CA LEU A 225 0.62 10.07 -24.53
C LEU A 225 1.70 9.39 -25.37
N ASN A 226 1.47 8.15 -25.81
CA ASN A 226 2.44 7.32 -26.54
C ASN A 226 3.78 7.13 -25.80
N ILE A 227 3.77 7.16 -24.45
CA ILE A 227 4.96 6.87 -23.66
C ILE A 227 5.27 5.37 -23.76
N PRO A 228 6.44 4.96 -24.26
CA PRO A 228 6.83 3.55 -24.28
C PRO A 228 6.96 3.00 -22.87
N ILE A 229 6.27 1.87 -22.59
CA ILE A 229 6.43 1.10 -21.35
C ILE A 229 7.03 -0.24 -21.72
N LEU A 230 8.32 -0.40 -21.47
CA LEU A 230 9.09 -1.59 -21.79
C LEU A 230 9.09 -2.53 -20.58
N THR A 231 8.25 -3.54 -20.62
CA THR A 231 8.21 -4.62 -19.63
C THR A 231 9.27 -5.69 -19.91
N SER A 232 9.60 -6.52 -18.91
CA SER A 232 10.69 -7.51 -18.98
C SER A 232 12.04 -6.86 -19.35
N THR A 233 12.26 -5.62 -18.89
CA THR A 233 13.42 -4.80 -19.21
C THR A 233 14.08 -4.30 -17.92
N PRO A 234 14.73 -5.18 -17.13
CA PRO A 234 15.41 -4.78 -15.93
C PRO A 234 16.60 -3.86 -16.22
N VAL A 235 16.70 -2.79 -15.46
CA VAL A 235 17.89 -1.93 -15.43
C VAL A 235 18.92 -2.61 -14.54
N THR A 236 20.13 -2.77 -15.04
CA THR A 236 21.24 -3.48 -14.37
C THR A 236 22.33 -2.55 -13.89
N LYS A 237 22.45 -1.36 -14.51
CA LYS A 237 23.48 -0.37 -14.17
C LYS A 237 23.07 1.03 -14.60
N LEU A 238 23.44 2.04 -13.80
CA LEU A 238 23.42 3.45 -14.19
C LEU A 238 24.68 3.77 -15.01
N LEU A 239 24.54 4.48 -16.11
CA LEU A 239 25.65 4.97 -16.93
C LEU A 239 26.02 6.38 -16.48
N GLN A 240 27.29 6.62 -16.26
CA GLN A 240 27.83 7.89 -15.77
C GLN A 240 28.84 8.46 -16.76
N ASP A 241 28.76 9.75 -17.00
CA ASP A 241 29.80 10.56 -17.61
C ASP A 241 30.28 11.60 -16.58
N LYS A 242 31.56 11.51 -16.19
CA LYS A 242 32.11 12.26 -15.04
C LYS A 242 31.23 12.05 -13.79
N ASP A 243 30.68 13.13 -13.23
CA ASP A 243 29.83 13.10 -12.02
C ASP A 243 28.34 13.12 -12.32
N ARG A 244 27.93 12.88 -13.59
CA ARG A 244 26.54 12.93 -14.00
C ARG A 244 26.05 11.58 -14.52
N VAL A 245 24.88 11.15 -14.09
CA VAL A 245 24.16 10.02 -14.70
C VAL A 245 23.58 10.46 -16.04
N VAL A 246 23.94 9.71 -17.09
CA VAL A 246 23.59 10.02 -18.49
C VAL A 246 22.79 8.90 -19.16
N GLY A 247 22.40 7.88 -18.40
CA GLY A 247 21.60 6.78 -18.95
C GLY A 247 21.62 5.52 -18.10
N VAL A 248 21.18 4.43 -18.70
CA VAL A 248 21.09 3.13 -18.04
C VAL A 248 21.54 2.00 -18.99
N LYS A 249 22.03 0.92 -18.36
CA LYS A 249 22.20 -0.37 -19.03
C LYS A 249 21.03 -1.28 -18.64
N THR A 250 20.46 -1.95 -19.63
CA THR A 250 19.35 -2.88 -19.42
C THR A 250 19.74 -4.27 -19.88
N SER A 251 19.08 -5.29 -19.32
CA SER A 251 19.09 -6.64 -19.87
C SER A 251 17.64 -7.08 -20.07
N GLY A 252 17.34 -7.75 -21.17
CA GLY A 252 15.97 -8.17 -21.48
C GLY A 252 15.93 -9.12 -22.67
N LEU A 253 14.74 -9.36 -23.20
CA LEU A 253 14.55 -10.28 -24.35
C LEU A 253 15.35 -9.90 -25.60
N GLY A 254 15.78 -8.63 -25.72
CA GLY A 254 16.65 -8.14 -26.82
C GLY A 254 18.15 -8.17 -26.51
N GLY A 255 18.57 -8.76 -25.37
CA GLY A 255 19.94 -8.72 -24.89
C GLY A 255 20.27 -7.47 -24.08
N GLU A 256 21.56 -7.21 -23.88
CA GLU A 256 22.04 -5.99 -23.20
C GLU A 256 21.93 -4.78 -24.13
N GLN A 257 21.37 -3.70 -23.60
CA GLN A 257 21.23 -2.44 -24.32
C GLN A 257 21.61 -1.27 -23.42
N GLN A 258 22.09 -0.18 -24.03
CA GLN A 258 22.34 1.08 -23.35
C GLN A 258 21.36 2.12 -23.87
N LEU A 259 20.68 2.79 -22.94
CA LEU A 259 19.78 3.91 -23.23
C LEU A 259 20.36 5.17 -22.60
N THR A 260 20.40 6.26 -23.36
CA THR A 260 20.86 7.56 -22.87
C THR A 260 19.69 8.43 -22.43
N ALA A 261 19.92 9.20 -21.38
CA ALA A 261 18.99 10.17 -20.81
C ALA A 261 19.64 11.55 -20.78
N ARG A 262 19.13 12.49 -21.58
CA ARG A 262 19.71 13.85 -21.68
C ARG A 262 19.58 14.65 -20.39
N HIS A 263 18.44 14.50 -19.69
CA HIS A 263 18.13 15.31 -18.50
C HIS A 263 18.17 14.52 -17.20
N GLY A 264 17.91 13.20 -17.23
CA GLY A 264 18.08 12.39 -16.03
C GLY A 264 17.37 11.05 -16.03
N VAL A 265 17.67 10.28 -14.99
CA VAL A 265 17.09 8.98 -14.67
C VAL A 265 16.33 9.09 -13.35
N VAL A 266 15.07 8.67 -13.34
CA VAL A 266 14.22 8.65 -12.15
C VAL A 266 14.07 7.20 -11.66
N LEU A 267 14.59 6.89 -10.49
CA LEU A 267 14.42 5.61 -9.81
C LEU A 267 13.05 5.58 -9.11
N ALA A 268 12.22 4.60 -9.46
CA ALA A 268 10.88 4.36 -8.88
C ALA A 268 10.59 2.85 -8.79
N CYS A 269 11.62 2.08 -8.36
CA CYS A 269 11.67 0.63 -8.37
C CYS A 269 10.86 -0.03 -7.23
N GLY A 270 10.34 0.76 -6.29
CA GLY A 270 9.41 0.29 -5.24
C GLY A 270 10.06 -0.08 -3.91
N GLY A 271 11.28 0.36 -3.64
CA GLY A 271 12.01 0.12 -2.40
C GLY A 271 12.56 -1.30 -2.27
N PHE A 272 12.77 -1.77 -1.04
CA PHE A 272 13.55 -2.99 -0.77
C PHE A 272 12.88 -4.06 0.12
N PRO A 273 11.55 -4.26 0.09
CA PRO A 273 10.89 -5.21 0.99
C PRO A 273 11.27 -6.69 0.76
N HIS A 274 11.92 -7.01 -0.35
CA HIS A 274 12.46 -8.34 -0.67
C HIS A 274 13.99 -8.38 -0.81
N ASP A 275 14.70 -7.33 -0.44
CA ASP A 275 16.16 -7.36 -0.23
C ASP A 275 16.45 -7.96 1.15
N LEU A 276 16.71 -9.25 1.22
CA LEU A 276 16.90 -9.99 2.48
C LEU A 276 18.06 -9.43 3.33
N LYS A 277 19.11 -8.90 2.71
CA LYS A 277 20.24 -8.29 3.43
C LYS A 277 19.84 -6.97 4.07
N ARG A 278 19.13 -6.13 3.32
CA ARG A 278 18.72 -4.79 3.77
C ARG A 278 17.61 -4.87 4.83
N ILE A 279 16.61 -5.73 4.65
CA ILE A 279 15.57 -5.91 5.68
C ILE A 279 16.12 -6.54 6.95
N ALA A 280 17.16 -7.38 6.88
CA ALA A 280 17.83 -7.90 8.07
C ALA A 280 18.57 -6.80 8.85
N GLN A 281 18.94 -5.69 8.22
CA GLN A 281 19.50 -4.51 8.89
C GLN A 281 18.39 -3.56 9.39
N ALA A 282 17.34 -3.35 8.58
CA ALA A 282 16.32 -2.37 8.84
C ALA A 282 15.22 -2.88 9.79
N TYR A 283 14.70 -4.10 9.59
CA TYR A 283 13.50 -4.59 10.28
C TYR A 283 13.83 -5.23 11.63
N PRO A 284 13.31 -4.70 12.76
CA PRO A 284 13.69 -5.16 14.10
C PRO A 284 13.44 -6.66 14.34
N HIS A 285 12.30 -7.19 13.87
CA HIS A 285 11.95 -8.62 14.02
C HIS A 285 12.80 -9.54 13.12
N VAL A 286 13.11 -9.11 11.87
CA VAL A 286 13.99 -9.86 10.96
C VAL A 286 15.41 -9.94 11.51
N ARG A 287 15.91 -8.85 12.12
CA ARG A 287 17.20 -8.80 12.81
C ARG A 287 17.29 -9.83 13.93
N ARG A 288 16.17 -10.14 14.59
CA ARG A 288 16.07 -11.21 15.60
C ARG A 288 15.91 -12.60 15.00
N GLY A 289 15.88 -12.75 13.68
CA GLY A 289 15.69 -14.03 12.99
C GLY A 289 14.22 -14.46 12.83
N HIS A 290 13.28 -13.56 13.13
CA HIS A 290 11.85 -13.87 13.02
C HIS A 290 11.36 -13.74 11.57
N GLN A 291 10.31 -14.50 11.25
CA GLN A 291 9.74 -14.54 9.90
C GLN A 291 9.08 -13.20 9.51
N HIS A 292 9.26 -12.84 8.26
CA HIS A 292 8.60 -11.71 7.60
C HIS A 292 7.94 -12.14 6.30
N LEU A 293 6.73 -11.64 6.00
CA LEU A 293 6.00 -11.93 4.77
C LEU A 293 5.50 -10.63 4.15
N SER A 294 5.97 -10.28 2.97
CA SER A 294 5.47 -9.12 2.24
C SER A 294 4.54 -9.53 1.10
N PRO A 295 3.32 -8.94 0.97
CA PRO A 295 2.45 -9.11 -0.18
C PRO A 295 2.89 -8.27 -1.40
N THR A 296 3.94 -7.46 -1.27
CA THR A 296 4.48 -6.67 -2.38
C THR A 296 5.10 -7.57 -3.46
N PRO A 297 5.33 -7.07 -4.69
CA PRO A 297 6.00 -7.85 -5.73
C PRO A 297 7.37 -8.34 -5.26
N LYS A 298 7.65 -9.63 -5.50
CA LYS A 298 8.96 -10.22 -5.18
C LYS A 298 10.13 -9.58 -5.92
N SER A 299 9.82 -8.81 -6.94
CA SER A 299 10.78 -8.03 -7.73
C SER A 299 11.26 -6.75 -7.04
N ASN A 300 10.64 -6.33 -5.94
CA ASN A 300 11.07 -5.15 -5.18
C ASN A 300 12.28 -5.50 -4.30
N THR A 301 13.43 -5.66 -4.92
CA THR A 301 14.69 -6.17 -4.35
C THR A 301 15.72 -5.07 -4.08
N GLY A 302 15.29 -3.81 -3.97
CA GLY A 302 16.19 -2.69 -3.67
C GLY A 302 17.09 -2.26 -4.83
N ASP A 303 16.73 -2.59 -6.06
CA ASP A 303 17.58 -2.33 -7.23
C ASP A 303 17.94 -0.86 -7.39
N GLY A 304 16.96 0.06 -7.17
CA GLY A 304 17.19 1.50 -7.22
C GLY A 304 18.20 1.96 -6.16
N CYS A 305 18.00 1.50 -4.93
CA CYS A 305 18.92 1.78 -3.83
C CYS A 305 20.32 1.27 -4.13
N ASN A 306 20.44 0.00 -4.56
CA ASN A 306 21.75 -0.63 -4.84
C ASN A 306 22.50 0.09 -5.97
N MET A 307 21.81 0.51 -7.02
CA MET A 307 22.42 1.26 -8.13
C MET A 307 22.87 2.66 -7.72
N ALA A 308 22.08 3.33 -6.89
CA ALA A 308 22.42 4.67 -6.40
C ALA A 308 23.61 4.63 -5.44
N GLU A 309 23.70 3.65 -4.55
CA GLU A 309 24.82 3.48 -3.62
C GLU A 309 26.15 3.24 -4.36
N GLN A 310 26.14 2.54 -5.50
CA GLN A 310 27.33 2.36 -6.33
C GLN A 310 27.92 3.70 -6.85
N LEU A 311 27.09 4.75 -6.91
CA LEU A 311 27.48 6.10 -7.31
C LEU A 311 27.65 7.08 -6.13
N GLY A 312 27.66 6.55 -4.88
CA GLY A 312 27.80 7.34 -3.66
C GLY A 312 26.49 7.91 -3.11
N GLY A 313 25.35 7.49 -3.62
CA GLY A 313 24.05 7.79 -3.02
C GLY A 313 23.89 7.16 -1.65
N VAL A 314 23.13 7.79 -0.76
CA VAL A 314 22.93 7.33 0.62
C VAL A 314 21.54 6.74 0.78
N VAL A 315 21.46 5.53 1.28
CA VAL A 315 20.21 4.94 1.77
C VAL A 315 20.13 5.18 3.28
N ASP A 316 19.14 5.94 3.71
CA ASP A 316 18.87 6.17 5.11
C ASP A 316 18.09 4.98 5.70
N ILE A 317 18.69 4.26 6.64
CA ILE A 317 18.03 3.29 7.52
C ILE A 317 18.00 3.93 8.90
N ARG A 318 16.94 4.70 9.18
CA ARG A 318 16.89 5.57 10.36
C ARG A 318 15.55 5.61 11.07
N PHE A 319 14.46 5.22 10.39
CA PHE A 319 13.15 5.28 11.01
C PHE A 319 12.98 4.19 12.05
N GLN A 320 12.30 4.52 13.15
CA GLN A 320 11.97 3.52 14.17
C GLN A 320 11.08 2.41 13.60
N GLU A 321 10.17 2.80 12.71
CA GLU A 321 9.33 1.90 11.94
C GLU A 321 9.72 2.03 10.45
N PRO A 322 10.68 1.21 9.97
CA PRO A 322 11.31 1.37 8.65
C PRO A 322 10.42 0.98 7.47
N ALA A 323 9.22 0.44 7.74
CA ALA A 323 8.28 0.01 6.71
C ALA A 323 6.82 0.26 7.12
N ALA A 324 5.95 0.29 6.13
CA ALA A 324 4.50 0.31 6.33
C ALA A 324 4.03 -1.08 6.81
N TRP A 325 4.06 -1.32 8.11
CA TRP A 325 3.74 -2.59 8.69
C TRP A 325 2.32 -3.05 8.35
N MET A 326 2.18 -4.34 8.12
CA MET A 326 0.92 -4.99 7.82
C MET A 326 0.88 -6.37 8.47
N PRO A 327 -0.02 -6.63 9.41
CA PRO A 327 -0.31 -7.99 9.89
C PRO A 327 -0.81 -8.86 8.74
N VAL A 328 -0.19 -10.02 8.52
CA VAL A 328 -0.46 -10.89 7.38
C VAL A 328 -0.59 -12.36 7.76
N THR A 329 -1.29 -13.14 6.94
CA THR A 329 -1.29 -14.59 7.02
C THR A 329 -0.81 -15.23 5.73
N LYS A 330 -0.13 -16.38 5.86
CA LYS A 330 0.24 -17.22 4.73
C LYS A 330 -0.94 -18.12 4.38
N VAL A 331 -1.35 -18.12 3.12
CA VAL A 331 -2.50 -18.87 2.60
C VAL A 331 -2.05 -19.90 1.58
N ASP A 332 -2.41 -21.15 1.76
CA ASP A 332 -2.25 -22.19 0.75
C ASP A 332 -3.34 -22.03 -0.34
N LEU A 333 -2.91 -21.63 -1.53
CA LEU A 333 -3.77 -21.48 -2.72
C LEU A 333 -3.93 -22.79 -3.50
N GLY A 334 -3.25 -23.86 -3.07
CA GLY A 334 -3.20 -25.16 -3.73
C GLY A 334 -2.09 -25.27 -4.78
N ARG A 335 -1.79 -26.50 -5.18
CA ARG A 335 -0.73 -26.83 -6.17
C ARG A 335 0.66 -26.31 -5.80
N GLY A 336 0.95 -26.18 -4.48
CA GLY A 336 2.23 -25.63 -4.00
C GLY A 336 2.36 -24.11 -4.08
N GLU A 337 1.32 -23.41 -4.51
CA GLU A 337 1.28 -21.94 -4.52
C GLU A 337 0.84 -21.40 -3.16
N PHE A 338 1.58 -20.41 -2.64
CA PHE A 338 1.23 -19.70 -1.42
C PHE A 338 0.98 -18.23 -1.72
N GLY A 339 -0.08 -17.69 -1.11
CA GLY A 339 -0.40 -16.28 -1.11
C GLY A 339 -0.19 -15.66 0.27
N VAL A 340 -0.12 -14.34 0.30
CA VAL A 340 -0.13 -13.55 1.53
C VAL A 340 -1.46 -12.81 1.61
N PHE A 341 -2.17 -12.96 2.72
CA PHE A 341 -3.43 -12.24 2.99
C PHE A 341 -3.16 -11.10 3.97
N PRO A 342 -3.37 -9.83 3.59
CA PRO A 342 -3.26 -8.70 4.49
C PRO A 342 -4.53 -8.54 5.33
N HIS A 343 -4.41 -8.39 6.65
CA HIS A 343 -5.51 -8.20 7.59
C HIS A 343 -5.98 -6.74 7.62
N LEU A 344 -6.67 -6.32 6.58
CA LEU A 344 -7.12 -4.94 6.38
C LEU A 344 -8.45 -4.62 7.07
N LEU A 345 -9.36 -5.61 7.24
CA LEU A 345 -10.75 -5.36 7.60
C LEU A 345 -11.25 -6.17 8.81
N ASP A 346 -10.78 -7.38 9.00
CA ASP A 346 -11.30 -8.34 9.97
C ASP A 346 -11.01 -7.95 11.42
N ARG A 347 -9.84 -7.38 11.69
CA ARG A 347 -9.41 -6.94 13.03
C ARG A 347 -10.34 -5.91 13.69
N TYR A 348 -11.05 -5.13 12.87
CA TYR A 348 -11.98 -4.09 13.33
C TYR A 348 -13.34 -4.65 13.80
N LYS A 349 -13.63 -5.91 13.44
CA LYS A 349 -14.96 -6.49 13.69
C LYS A 349 -15.15 -6.87 15.14
N PRO A 350 -16.37 -6.65 15.70
CA PRO A 350 -16.67 -7.00 17.08
C PRO A 350 -16.58 -8.52 17.28
N GLY A 351 -16.14 -8.94 18.48
CA GLY A 351 -15.95 -10.35 18.81
C GLY A 351 -14.69 -10.98 18.21
N ILE A 352 -13.72 -10.17 17.74
CA ILE A 352 -12.40 -10.61 17.28
C ILE A 352 -11.33 -9.87 18.09
N ILE A 353 -10.45 -10.58 18.77
CA ILE A 353 -9.31 -10.02 19.52
C ILE A 353 -7.99 -10.62 19.06
N GLY A 354 -6.89 -9.91 19.28
CA GLY A 354 -5.52 -10.34 19.01
C GLY A 354 -4.78 -10.70 20.29
N VAL A 355 -4.23 -11.92 20.36
CA VAL A 355 -3.43 -12.38 21.50
C VAL A 355 -2.05 -12.85 21.05
N LEU A 356 -1.06 -12.76 21.94
CA LEU A 356 0.29 -13.31 21.76
C LEU A 356 0.35 -14.79 22.16
N ALA A 357 1.53 -15.42 22.02
CA ALA A 357 1.75 -16.81 22.41
C ALA A 357 1.51 -17.09 23.91
N ASN A 358 1.71 -16.07 24.77
CA ASN A 358 1.39 -16.14 26.20
C ASN A 358 -0.11 -15.93 26.50
N GLY A 359 -0.95 -15.80 25.48
CA GLY A 359 -2.40 -15.60 25.59
C GLY A 359 -2.84 -14.17 25.90
N GLU A 360 -1.94 -13.22 26.09
CA GLU A 360 -2.26 -11.85 26.45
C GLU A 360 -2.59 -10.99 25.24
N ARG A 361 -3.53 -10.05 25.39
CA ARG A 361 -3.75 -8.94 24.44
C ARG A 361 -2.64 -7.90 24.64
N PHE A 362 -2.26 -7.22 23.58
CA PHE A 362 -1.12 -6.28 23.58
C PHE A 362 -1.44 -4.91 22.93
N THR A 363 -2.59 -4.77 22.29
CA THR A 363 -2.95 -3.54 21.55
C THR A 363 -4.45 -3.43 21.32
N ASN A 364 -4.89 -2.27 20.85
CA ASN A 364 -6.20 -2.08 20.25
C ASN A 364 -6.20 -2.62 18.81
N GLU A 365 -6.88 -3.73 18.57
CA GLU A 365 -6.93 -4.39 17.26
C GLU A 365 -7.62 -3.53 16.19
N SER A 366 -8.41 -2.53 16.60
CA SER A 366 -9.06 -1.57 15.70
C SER A 366 -8.19 -0.34 15.37
N ASN A 367 -6.96 -0.27 15.84
CA ASN A 367 -5.98 0.69 15.35
C ASN A 367 -5.50 0.33 13.95
N SER A 368 -4.75 1.21 13.32
CA SER A 368 -4.23 0.98 11.98
C SER A 368 -3.39 -0.31 11.92
N TYR A 369 -3.30 -0.89 10.75
CA TYR A 369 -2.46 -2.07 10.55
C TYR A 369 -0.98 -1.79 10.85
N HIS A 370 -0.55 -0.54 10.62
CA HIS A 370 0.81 -0.11 10.94
C HIS A 370 1.03 -0.09 12.46
N ASP A 371 0.12 0.51 13.22
CA ASP A 371 0.21 0.59 14.69
C ASP A 371 0.16 -0.80 15.34
N VAL A 372 -0.73 -1.66 14.84
CA VAL A 372 -0.81 -3.05 15.32
C VAL A 372 0.48 -3.81 15.00
N GLY A 373 1.06 -3.62 13.80
CA GLY A 373 2.35 -4.20 13.45
C GLY A 373 3.50 -3.66 14.31
N ALA A 374 3.54 -2.35 14.54
CA ALA A 374 4.51 -1.72 15.42
C ALA A 374 4.38 -2.21 16.87
N ALA A 375 3.16 -2.32 17.39
CA ALA A 375 2.91 -2.90 18.71
C ALA A 375 3.33 -4.38 18.77
N LEU A 376 3.06 -5.15 17.71
CA LEU A 376 3.37 -6.58 17.66
C LEU A 376 4.87 -6.86 17.76
N HIS A 377 5.70 -6.18 16.94
CA HIS A 377 7.13 -6.45 16.99
C HIS A 377 7.78 -5.97 18.28
N ARG A 378 7.22 -4.95 18.96
CA ARG A 378 7.65 -4.51 20.29
C ARG A 378 7.24 -5.49 21.36
N ALA A 379 5.98 -5.93 21.36
CA ALA A 379 5.47 -6.90 22.34
C ALA A 379 6.14 -8.27 22.23
N CYS A 380 6.62 -8.64 21.04
CA CYS A 380 7.36 -9.88 20.78
C CYS A 380 8.89 -9.72 20.85
N ALA A 381 9.42 -8.66 21.49
CA ALA A 381 10.86 -8.40 21.50
C ALA A 381 11.67 -9.58 22.10
N ASP A 382 11.15 -10.18 23.16
CA ASP A 382 11.78 -11.28 23.91
C ASP A 382 11.08 -12.64 23.64
N MET A 383 10.20 -12.72 22.64
CA MET A 383 9.52 -13.97 22.27
C MET A 383 10.29 -14.73 21.20
N ALA A 384 10.03 -16.03 21.07
CA ALA A 384 10.65 -16.89 20.07
C ALA A 384 10.26 -16.53 18.62
N GLU A 385 9.13 -15.85 18.43
CA GLU A 385 8.67 -15.39 17.13
C GLU A 385 7.82 -14.10 17.25
N THR A 386 7.76 -13.32 16.18
CA THR A 386 6.87 -12.17 16.08
C THR A 386 5.57 -12.61 15.42
N ALA A 387 4.62 -13.04 16.24
CA ALA A 387 3.32 -13.52 15.81
C ALA A 387 2.22 -13.19 16.82
N MET A 388 0.99 -13.05 16.33
CA MET A 388 -0.22 -13.00 17.14
C MET A 388 -1.25 -13.98 16.59
N TRP A 389 -2.27 -14.28 17.37
CA TRP A 389 -3.44 -15.03 16.91
C TRP A 389 -4.67 -14.13 17.00
N LEU A 390 -5.38 -14.01 15.88
CA LEU A 390 -6.72 -13.42 15.90
C LEU A 390 -7.70 -14.51 16.36
N VAL A 391 -8.34 -14.27 17.49
CA VAL A 391 -9.27 -15.22 18.14
C VAL A 391 -10.69 -14.68 18.06
N CYS A 392 -11.64 -15.57 17.75
CA CYS A 392 -13.07 -15.27 17.76
C CYS A 392 -13.91 -16.50 18.09
N ASP A 393 -15.20 -16.30 18.28
CA ASP A 393 -16.18 -17.37 18.42
C ASP A 393 -16.93 -17.66 17.09
N LYS A 394 -17.86 -18.63 17.15
CA LYS A 394 -18.67 -19.02 15.97
C LYS A 394 -19.54 -17.88 15.43
N VAL A 395 -19.99 -16.95 16.28
CA VAL A 395 -20.88 -15.85 15.89
C VAL A 395 -20.10 -14.85 15.04
N ALA A 396 -18.95 -14.40 15.54
CA ALA A 396 -18.08 -13.49 14.82
C ALA A 396 -17.53 -14.10 13.53
N LEU A 397 -17.06 -15.36 13.57
CA LEU A 397 -16.62 -16.09 12.37
C LEU A 397 -17.72 -16.20 11.33
N GLY A 398 -18.94 -16.59 11.75
CA GLY A 398 -20.07 -16.74 10.86
C GLY A 398 -20.51 -15.43 10.21
N LYS A 399 -20.45 -14.32 10.94
CA LYS A 399 -20.89 -13.00 10.46
C LYS A 399 -19.83 -12.28 9.62
N TYR A 400 -18.56 -12.35 10.02
CA TYR A 400 -17.50 -11.52 9.42
C TYR A 400 -16.43 -12.31 8.68
N GLY A 401 -16.30 -13.62 8.97
CA GLY A 401 -15.13 -14.39 8.59
C GLY A 401 -13.92 -14.07 9.48
N LEU A 402 -12.74 -14.59 9.12
CA LEU A 402 -11.48 -14.32 9.81
C LEU A 402 -10.30 -14.51 8.85
N GLY A 403 -9.64 -13.45 8.48
CA GLY A 403 -8.60 -13.49 7.46
C GLY A 403 -9.13 -14.00 6.11
N TYR A 404 -8.51 -15.04 5.59
CA TYR A 404 -8.94 -15.66 4.32
C TYR A 404 -10.24 -16.46 4.44
N VAL A 405 -10.67 -16.78 5.68
CA VAL A 405 -11.96 -17.45 5.95
C VAL A 405 -13.10 -16.51 5.63
N LYS A 406 -13.98 -16.92 4.72
CA LYS A 406 -15.16 -16.13 4.32
C LYS A 406 -16.29 -16.35 5.32
N PRO A 407 -17.22 -15.37 5.47
CA PRO A 407 -18.43 -15.51 6.29
C PRO A 407 -19.30 -16.69 5.86
N ALA A 408 -20.18 -17.14 6.77
CA ALA A 408 -21.22 -18.11 6.44
C ALA A 408 -22.09 -17.61 5.25
N PRO A 409 -22.54 -18.51 4.37
CA PRO A 409 -22.54 -19.98 4.45
C PRO A 409 -21.32 -20.67 3.80
N MET A 410 -20.21 -19.97 3.61
CA MET A 410 -19.03 -20.54 2.95
C MET A 410 -18.42 -21.68 3.78
N PRO A 411 -18.02 -22.81 3.14
CA PRO A 411 -17.49 -23.96 3.86
C PRO A 411 -16.07 -23.69 4.38
N ILE A 412 -15.85 -23.96 5.67
CA ILE A 412 -14.56 -23.73 6.36
C ILE A 412 -13.69 -25.01 6.52
N GLY A 413 -14.26 -26.19 6.24
CA GLY A 413 -13.61 -27.47 6.52
C GLY A 413 -12.24 -27.68 5.84
N ARG A 414 -12.05 -27.13 4.63
CA ARG A 414 -10.74 -27.18 3.94
C ARG A 414 -9.69 -26.36 4.72
N LEU A 415 -10.07 -25.19 5.21
CA LEU A 415 -9.16 -24.28 5.92
C LEU A 415 -8.80 -24.82 7.31
N ILE A 416 -9.71 -25.56 7.97
CA ILE A 416 -9.39 -26.30 9.21
C ILE A 416 -8.40 -27.42 8.91
N ARG A 417 -8.67 -28.26 7.89
CA ARG A 417 -7.76 -29.38 7.54
C ARG A 417 -6.37 -28.93 7.09
N SER A 418 -6.25 -27.74 6.48
CA SER A 418 -4.95 -27.18 6.10
C SER A 418 -4.18 -26.55 7.26
N GLY A 419 -4.78 -26.44 8.45
CA GLY A 419 -4.19 -25.75 9.60
C GLY A 419 -4.24 -24.21 9.51
N TYR A 420 -4.87 -23.64 8.47
CA TYR A 420 -5.04 -22.20 8.36
C TYR A 420 -5.98 -21.65 9.44
N LEU A 421 -7.15 -22.30 9.61
CA LEU A 421 -8.12 -21.99 10.64
C LEU A 421 -8.01 -23.04 11.75
N ILE A 422 -7.61 -22.62 12.92
CA ILE A 422 -7.51 -23.44 14.11
C ILE A 422 -8.84 -23.39 14.84
N GLN A 423 -9.33 -24.53 15.34
CA GLN A 423 -10.61 -24.65 16.03
C GLN A 423 -10.44 -25.35 17.37
N GLY A 424 -11.21 -24.94 18.36
CA GLY A 424 -11.40 -25.62 19.65
C GLY A 424 -12.86 -25.51 20.09
N ARG A 425 -13.37 -26.55 20.78
CA ARG A 425 -14.72 -26.51 21.36
C ARG A 425 -14.79 -25.58 22.56
N THR A 426 -13.67 -25.50 23.28
CA THR A 426 -13.44 -24.61 24.42
C THR A 426 -12.23 -23.71 24.12
N LEU A 427 -12.01 -22.70 24.95
CA LEU A 427 -10.81 -21.83 24.84
C LEU A 427 -9.54 -22.61 25.14
N GLU A 428 -9.61 -23.56 26.07
CA GLU A 428 -8.48 -24.45 26.44
C GLU A 428 -8.07 -25.34 25.25
N GLU A 429 -9.06 -25.98 24.59
CA GLU A 429 -8.81 -26.79 23.39
C GLU A 429 -8.26 -25.93 22.24
N LEU A 430 -8.82 -24.71 22.04
CA LEU A 430 -8.29 -23.78 21.04
C LEU A 430 -6.83 -23.40 21.34
N ALA A 431 -6.52 -23.04 22.58
CA ALA A 431 -5.17 -22.68 23.01
C ALA A 431 -4.16 -23.80 22.76
N GLN A 432 -4.52 -25.02 23.15
CA GLN A 432 -3.70 -26.21 22.93
C GLN A 432 -3.45 -26.43 21.41
N ASN A 433 -4.49 -26.37 20.59
CA ASN A 433 -4.38 -26.57 19.15
C ASN A 433 -3.59 -25.44 18.45
N ALA A 434 -3.63 -24.23 19.00
CA ALA A 434 -2.96 -23.05 18.44
C ALA A 434 -1.53 -22.85 18.97
N GLY A 435 -1.13 -23.56 20.03
CA GLY A 435 0.15 -23.35 20.70
C GLY A 435 0.20 -22.03 21.50
N ILE A 436 -0.95 -21.62 22.06
CA ILE A 436 -1.11 -20.44 22.92
C ILE A 436 -1.16 -20.89 24.37
N ASP A 437 -0.64 -20.11 25.32
CA ASP A 437 -0.83 -20.38 26.74
C ASP A 437 -2.32 -20.39 27.11
N SER A 438 -2.79 -21.52 27.66
CA SER A 438 -4.22 -21.72 27.89
C SER A 438 -4.76 -20.89 29.04
N ALA A 439 -3.95 -20.66 30.07
CA ALA A 439 -4.37 -19.83 31.21
C ALA A 439 -4.43 -18.37 30.82
N GLY A 440 -3.41 -17.87 30.09
CA GLY A 440 -3.38 -16.51 29.57
C GLY A 440 -4.53 -16.22 28.62
N LEU A 441 -4.81 -17.11 27.65
CA LEU A 441 -5.93 -16.93 26.72
C LEU A 441 -7.28 -16.84 27.46
N LYS A 442 -7.51 -17.74 28.41
CA LYS A 442 -8.74 -17.75 29.19
C LYS A 442 -8.91 -16.46 30.01
N GLN A 443 -7.84 -16.05 30.68
CA GLN A 443 -7.83 -14.80 31.44
C GLN A 443 -8.08 -13.57 30.55
N ALA A 444 -7.43 -13.48 29.38
CA ALA A 444 -7.60 -12.38 28.44
C ALA A 444 -9.04 -12.29 27.92
N VAL A 445 -9.64 -13.42 27.49
CA VAL A 445 -11.03 -13.46 27.02
C VAL A 445 -12.00 -13.15 28.15
N GLN A 446 -11.77 -13.64 29.36
CA GLN A 446 -12.62 -13.38 30.52
C GLN A 446 -12.59 -11.89 30.90
N ALA A 447 -11.40 -11.28 31.00
CA ALA A 447 -11.23 -9.87 31.29
C ALA A 447 -11.87 -8.98 30.21
N TYR A 448 -11.69 -9.34 28.93
CA TYR A 448 -12.33 -8.65 27.82
C TYR A 448 -13.87 -8.73 27.90
N ASN A 449 -14.41 -9.92 28.10
CA ASN A 449 -15.86 -10.16 28.12
C ASN A 449 -16.58 -9.42 29.26
N GLN A 450 -15.92 -9.21 30.43
CA GLN A 450 -16.50 -8.43 31.54
C GLN A 450 -16.97 -7.05 31.11
N HIS A 451 -16.26 -6.41 30.19
CA HIS A 451 -16.58 -5.08 29.69
C HIS A 451 -17.26 -5.13 28.31
N ALA A 452 -16.95 -6.11 27.49
CA ALA A 452 -17.47 -6.23 26.13
C ALA A 452 -19.00 -6.39 26.07
N VAL A 453 -19.63 -6.97 27.10
CA VAL A 453 -21.09 -7.05 27.22
C VAL A 453 -21.74 -5.65 27.29
N HIS A 454 -21.01 -4.65 27.75
CA HIS A 454 -21.42 -3.25 27.80
C HIS A 454 -20.88 -2.44 26.60
N GLY A 455 -20.16 -3.08 25.67
CA GLY A 455 -19.53 -2.43 24.54
C GLY A 455 -18.28 -1.62 24.87
N GLU A 456 -17.62 -1.96 25.97
CA GLU A 456 -16.43 -1.27 26.47
C GLU A 456 -15.17 -2.12 26.33
N ASP A 457 -14.03 -1.47 26.16
CA ASP A 457 -12.69 -2.07 26.22
C ASP A 457 -11.73 -1.11 26.94
N PRO A 458 -11.79 -1.03 28.27
CA PRO A 458 -10.99 -0.09 29.05
C PRO A 458 -9.49 -0.36 28.96
N ALA A 459 -9.07 -1.59 28.63
CA ALA A 459 -7.67 -1.95 28.55
C ALA A 459 -6.95 -1.28 27.36
N PHE A 460 -7.64 -1.15 26.23
CA PHE A 460 -7.04 -0.60 24.99
C PHE A 460 -7.88 0.48 24.31
N GLY A 461 -9.04 0.84 24.85
CA GLY A 461 -9.90 1.90 24.31
C GLY A 461 -10.49 1.59 22.93
N ARG A 462 -10.76 0.32 22.63
CA ARG A 462 -11.25 -0.09 21.33
C ARG A 462 -12.61 0.51 20.99
N GLY A 463 -12.71 1.12 19.80
CA GLY A 463 -13.91 1.82 19.36
C GLY A 463 -14.06 3.25 19.92
N SER A 464 -13.02 3.83 20.53
CA SER A 464 -13.05 5.19 21.07
C SER A 464 -12.93 6.28 20.00
N THR A 465 -12.26 5.99 18.86
CA THR A 465 -12.03 6.95 17.78
C THR A 465 -12.95 6.71 16.58
N SER A 466 -13.16 7.73 15.76
CA SER A 466 -13.87 7.64 14.48
C SER A 466 -13.20 6.61 13.54
N PHE A 467 -11.86 6.57 13.53
CA PHE A 467 -11.12 5.59 12.73
C PHE A 467 -11.40 4.15 13.17
N ASN A 468 -11.37 3.84 14.47
CA ASN A 468 -11.70 2.50 14.97
C ASN A 468 -13.09 2.05 14.47
N ARG A 469 -14.06 2.97 14.50
CA ARG A 469 -15.47 2.70 14.14
C ARG A 469 -15.72 2.61 12.65
N TYR A 470 -14.89 3.25 11.83
CA TYR A 470 -15.10 3.37 10.38
C TYR A 470 -15.14 2.01 9.67
N LEU A 471 -14.23 1.10 10.03
CA LEU A 471 -14.16 -0.26 9.43
C LEU A 471 -14.87 -1.34 10.25
N ALA A 472 -15.48 -0.96 11.37
CA ALA A 472 -16.20 -1.86 12.28
C ALA A 472 -17.58 -2.28 11.71
N ASP A 473 -18.50 -2.74 12.54
CA ASP A 473 -19.87 -3.06 12.17
C ASP A 473 -20.84 -2.00 12.71
N PRO A 474 -21.36 -1.10 11.86
CA PRO A 474 -22.25 -0.04 12.33
C PRO A 474 -23.58 -0.55 12.91
N GLU A 475 -23.94 -1.81 12.69
CA GLU A 475 -25.15 -2.42 13.25
C GLU A 475 -24.93 -3.00 14.65
N ASN A 476 -23.66 -3.22 15.07
CA ASN A 476 -23.32 -3.72 16.40
C ASN A 476 -23.46 -2.58 17.44
N ARG A 477 -24.23 -2.86 18.49
CA ARG A 477 -24.52 -1.88 19.56
C ARG A 477 -24.14 -2.46 20.92
N PRO A 478 -23.71 -1.62 21.88
CA PRO A 478 -23.56 -0.16 21.82
C PRO A 478 -22.28 0.33 21.11
N ASN A 479 -21.27 -0.52 20.92
CA ASN A 479 -20.00 -0.17 20.29
C ASN A 479 -19.79 -1.00 19.03
N PRO A 480 -19.58 -0.39 17.85
CA PRO A 480 -19.43 -1.13 16.59
C PRO A 480 -18.20 -2.04 16.54
N CYS A 481 -17.20 -1.85 17.42
CA CYS A 481 -15.95 -2.60 17.45
C CYS A 481 -15.91 -3.72 18.50
N VAL A 482 -16.85 -3.75 19.46
CA VAL A 482 -16.76 -4.58 20.67
C VAL A 482 -17.98 -5.47 20.80
N ALA A 483 -17.75 -6.78 20.96
CA ALA A 483 -18.74 -7.78 21.36
C ALA A 483 -18.04 -8.91 22.12
N PRO A 484 -18.75 -9.60 23.04
CA PRO A 484 -18.17 -10.71 23.78
C PRO A 484 -17.77 -11.89 22.86
N ILE A 485 -16.87 -12.73 23.36
CA ILE A 485 -16.39 -13.98 22.76
C ILE A 485 -16.79 -15.11 23.72
N ASP A 486 -18.00 -15.64 23.58
CA ASP A 486 -18.59 -16.55 24.56
C ASP A 486 -19.32 -17.77 23.97
N GLN A 487 -19.47 -17.84 22.64
CA GLN A 487 -20.22 -18.88 21.98
C GLN A 487 -19.31 -19.83 21.17
N GLY A 488 -18.84 -20.91 21.82
CA GLY A 488 -18.06 -21.94 21.13
C GLY A 488 -18.83 -22.66 19.99
N PRO A 489 -18.12 -23.29 19.05
CA PRO A 489 -16.68 -23.43 19.02
C PRO A 489 -15.95 -22.10 18.78
N PHE A 490 -14.71 -22.04 19.25
CA PHE A 490 -13.80 -20.91 19.11
C PHE A 490 -12.79 -21.16 17.99
N TYR A 491 -12.29 -20.09 17.40
CA TYR A 491 -11.41 -20.16 16.25
C TYR A 491 -10.23 -19.19 16.38
N ALA A 492 -9.11 -19.58 15.79
CA ALA A 492 -7.95 -18.71 15.68
C ALA A 492 -7.27 -18.81 14.32
N VAL A 493 -6.63 -17.71 13.91
CA VAL A 493 -5.72 -17.66 12.76
C VAL A 493 -4.41 -17.05 13.22
N LYS A 494 -3.27 -17.72 12.93
CA LYS A 494 -1.94 -17.20 13.24
C LYS A 494 -1.56 -16.11 12.25
N VAL A 495 -1.21 -14.93 12.76
CA VAL A 495 -0.88 -13.74 12.01
C VAL A 495 0.58 -13.37 12.25
N LEU A 496 1.30 -13.11 11.17
CA LEU A 496 2.72 -12.79 11.15
C LEU A 496 2.95 -11.31 10.77
N MET A 497 4.19 -10.86 10.93
CA MET A 497 4.63 -9.56 10.45
C MET A 497 4.79 -9.56 8.93
N GLY A 498 4.30 -8.50 8.34
CA GLY A 498 4.53 -8.15 6.94
C GLY A 498 4.62 -6.64 6.74
N ASP A 499 4.74 -6.20 5.49
CA ASP A 499 4.74 -4.79 5.10
C ASP A 499 3.97 -4.55 3.81
N LEU A 500 3.71 -3.28 3.51
CA LEU A 500 3.16 -2.78 2.24
C LEU A 500 4.22 -2.01 1.42
N GLY A 501 5.48 -2.04 1.86
CA GLY A 501 6.62 -1.34 1.28
C GLY A 501 7.44 -0.60 2.35
N THR A 502 8.65 -0.20 1.96
CA THR A 502 9.61 0.47 2.85
C THR A 502 9.30 1.95 3.04
N PHE A 503 9.60 2.48 4.23
CA PHE A 503 9.67 3.91 4.53
C PHE A 503 11.11 4.43 4.46
N ASP A 504 12.06 3.62 4.92
CA ASP A 504 13.48 3.89 4.65
C ASP A 504 13.76 3.80 3.15
N GLY A 505 14.68 4.60 2.67
CA GLY A 505 15.03 4.71 1.26
C GLY A 505 16.19 5.67 1.00
N LEU A 506 16.37 6.04 -0.25
CA LEU A 506 17.39 6.99 -0.67
C LEU A 506 17.14 8.37 -0.06
N ARG A 507 18.22 8.98 0.44
CA ARG A 507 18.23 10.40 0.80
C ARG A 507 18.13 11.23 -0.46
N THR A 508 17.18 12.17 -0.47
CA THR A 508 16.95 13.04 -1.62
C THR A 508 16.80 14.49 -1.20
N SER A 509 17.04 15.40 -2.15
CA SER A 509 16.55 16.78 -2.04
C SER A 509 15.02 16.80 -2.08
N VAL A 510 14.42 17.96 -1.79
CA VAL A 510 12.98 18.16 -1.84
C VAL A 510 12.41 17.84 -3.23
N VAL A 511 13.16 18.12 -4.28
CA VAL A 511 12.77 17.87 -5.68
C VAL A 511 13.14 16.48 -6.20
N GLY A 512 13.69 15.62 -5.33
CA GLY A 512 13.95 14.22 -5.63
C GLY A 512 15.35 13.90 -6.16
N GLU A 513 16.31 14.83 -6.17
CA GLU A 513 17.70 14.54 -6.50
C GLU A 513 18.31 13.60 -5.46
N VAL A 514 18.95 12.52 -5.88
CA VAL A 514 19.66 11.60 -4.97
C VAL A 514 20.91 12.26 -4.41
N LEU A 515 21.06 12.22 -3.09
CA LEU A 515 22.13 12.90 -2.37
C LEU A 515 23.27 11.95 -1.95
N ARG A 516 24.49 12.46 -2.01
CA ARG A 516 25.69 11.87 -1.39
C ARG A 516 25.71 12.13 0.12
N ASN A 517 26.68 11.55 0.79
CA ASN A 517 26.82 11.70 2.24
C ASN A 517 27.11 13.15 2.69
N ASP A 518 27.77 13.93 1.84
CA ASP A 518 28.04 15.36 2.07
C ASP A 518 26.85 16.28 1.73
N GLY A 519 25.72 15.70 1.33
CA GLY A 519 24.52 16.43 0.95
C GLY A 519 24.52 16.96 -0.49
N THR A 520 25.57 16.71 -1.28
CA THR A 520 25.60 17.12 -2.69
C THR A 520 24.77 16.18 -3.56
N PRO A 521 24.05 16.68 -4.59
CA PRO A 521 23.28 15.84 -5.49
C PRO A 521 24.17 15.07 -6.47
N ILE A 522 23.75 13.85 -6.81
CA ILE A 522 24.30 13.11 -7.94
C ILE A 522 23.64 13.65 -9.21
N GLY A 523 24.40 14.34 -10.04
CA GLY A 523 23.87 14.98 -11.24
C GLY A 523 23.11 14.01 -12.13
N GLY A 524 21.89 14.37 -12.55
CA GLY A 524 21.05 13.56 -13.44
C GLY A 524 20.44 12.30 -12.81
N LEU A 525 20.52 12.11 -11.49
CA LEU A 525 19.93 10.99 -10.78
C LEU A 525 18.85 11.45 -9.80
N PHE A 526 17.65 10.91 -9.95
CA PHE A 526 16.50 11.25 -9.13
C PHE A 526 15.84 9.99 -8.56
N ALA A 527 15.11 10.13 -7.44
CA ALA A 527 14.32 9.05 -6.88
C ALA A 527 12.92 9.55 -6.47
N ALA A 528 11.92 8.71 -6.71
CA ALA A 528 10.54 8.91 -6.30
C ALA A 528 9.93 7.58 -5.82
N GLY A 529 8.77 7.66 -5.16
CA GLY A 529 8.15 6.46 -4.61
C GLY A 529 8.93 5.90 -3.41
N ASN A 530 8.84 4.58 -3.21
CA ASN A 530 9.49 3.93 -2.07
C ASN A 530 11.02 3.76 -2.23
N ASP A 531 11.59 4.14 -3.36
CA ASP A 531 13.06 4.28 -3.46
C ASP A 531 13.56 5.51 -2.70
N ARG A 532 12.73 6.53 -2.52
CA ARG A 532 12.97 7.69 -1.69
C ARG A 532 12.55 7.44 -0.24
N ALA A 533 13.31 7.93 0.75
CA ALA A 533 12.88 7.94 2.14
C ALA A 533 11.55 8.69 2.33
N SER A 534 10.65 8.12 3.13
CA SER A 534 9.28 8.63 3.28
C SER A 534 9.24 9.97 4.02
N VAL A 535 8.44 10.91 3.53
CA VAL A 535 8.11 12.17 4.21
C VAL A 535 7.29 11.94 5.50
N MET A 536 6.77 10.72 5.70
CA MET A 536 5.97 10.34 6.87
C MET A 536 6.81 9.94 8.09
N GLY A 537 8.15 10.00 8.02
CA GLY A 537 9.03 9.78 9.18
C GLY A 537 8.90 8.41 9.85
N GLY A 538 8.50 7.38 9.10
CA GLY A 538 8.26 6.04 9.65
C GLY A 538 6.88 5.83 10.26
N ASN A 539 5.91 6.75 10.05
CA ASN A 539 4.55 6.66 10.58
C ASN A 539 3.50 6.48 9.46
N TYR A 540 2.29 6.09 9.87
CA TYR A 540 1.19 5.86 8.93
C TYR A 540 -0.07 6.65 9.33
N PRO A 541 -0.07 7.98 9.17
CA PRO A 541 -1.11 8.86 9.70
C PRO A 541 -2.47 8.77 9.01
N GLY A 542 -2.57 8.16 7.82
CA GLY A 542 -3.84 8.12 7.10
C GLY A 542 -3.86 7.16 5.91
N ALA A 543 -5.06 6.80 5.46
CA ALA A 543 -5.24 5.92 4.31
C ALA A 543 -4.63 6.54 3.04
N GLY A 544 -3.59 5.89 2.48
CA GLY A 544 -2.96 6.32 1.23
C GLY A 544 -1.73 7.20 1.37
N ILE A 545 -1.11 7.25 2.54
CA ILE A 545 0.14 8.01 2.80
C ILE A 545 1.36 7.51 2.02
N THR A 546 1.24 6.39 1.35
CA THR A 546 2.25 5.91 0.39
C THR A 546 1.98 6.48 -1.01
N HIS A 547 0.78 6.28 -1.56
CA HIS A 547 0.48 6.71 -2.94
C HIS A 547 0.37 8.23 -3.08
N GLY A 548 -0.16 8.92 -2.07
CA GLY A 548 -0.24 10.39 -2.07
C GLY A 548 1.13 11.03 -2.29
N PRO A 549 2.09 10.84 -1.37
CA PRO A 549 3.45 11.34 -1.56
C PRO A 549 4.15 10.78 -2.79
N ASN A 550 3.98 9.48 -3.09
CA ASN A 550 4.64 8.85 -4.24
C ASN A 550 4.26 9.52 -5.56
N MET A 551 2.98 9.81 -5.79
CA MET A 551 2.54 10.52 -6.99
C MET A 551 2.93 12.00 -6.94
N THR A 552 2.83 12.65 -5.78
CA THR A 552 3.19 14.06 -5.62
C THR A 552 4.67 14.29 -5.90
N PHE A 553 5.56 13.50 -5.30
CA PHE A 553 7.00 13.66 -5.54
C PHE A 553 7.42 13.20 -6.93
N GLY A 554 6.74 12.23 -7.56
CA GLY A 554 6.91 11.96 -8.98
C GLY A 554 6.56 13.16 -9.88
N PHE A 555 5.45 13.85 -9.56
CA PHE A 555 5.04 15.08 -10.22
C PHE A 555 6.05 16.23 -10.00
N VAL A 556 6.51 16.44 -8.77
CA VAL A 556 7.50 17.48 -8.42
C VAL A 556 8.82 17.25 -9.14
N THR A 557 9.36 16.02 -9.07
CA THR A 557 10.63 15.64 -9.71
C THR A 557 10.58 15.87 -11.22
N ALA A 558 9.49 15.46 -11.87
CA ALA A 558 9.34 15.64 -13.31
C ALA A 558 9.24 17.10 -13.73
N ASN A 559 8.53 17.94 -12.96
CA ASN A 559 8.48 19.37 -13.21
C ASN A 559 9.86 20.03 -13.06
N PHE A 560 10.60 19.67 -12.02
CA PHE A 560 11.97 20.16 -11.80
C PHE A 560 12.91 19.81 -12.97
N ILE A 561 12.87 18.54 -13.44
CA ILE A 561 13.68 18.10 -14.60
C ILE A 561 13.29 18.91 -15.85
N ALA A 562 12.00 19.14 -16.07
CA ALA A 562 11.53 19.90 -17.23
C ALA A 562 11.94 21.37 -17.18
N ASP A 563 11.89 22.00 -16.00
CA ASP A 563 12.34 23.38 -15.81
C ASP A 563 13.84 23.52 -16.05
N GLN A 564 14.64 22.57 -15.59
CA GLN A 564 16.08 22.51 -15.89
C GLN A 564 16.35 22.35 -17.39
N ALA A 565 15.64 21.45 -18.06
CA ALA A 565 15.77 21.23 -19.50
C ALA A 565 15.52 22.51 -20.30
N MET A 566 14.41 23.21 -20.01
CA MET A 566 14.07 24.48 -20.66
C MET A 566 15.12 25.58 -20.39
N ALA A 567 15.67 25.64 -19.19
CA ALA A 567 16.74 26.60 -18.86
C ALA A 567 18.01 26.38 -19.69
N VAL A 568 18.41 25.10 -19.86
CA VAL A 568 19.56 24.72 -20.69
C VAL A 568 19.32 25.09 -22.16
N GLU A 569 18.15 24.76 -22.72
CA GLU A 569 17.82 25.11 -24.11
C GLU A 569 17.82 26.62 -24.35
N LYS A 570 17.29 27.38 -23.38
CA LYS A 570 17.31 28.86 -23.47
C LYS A 570 18.72 29.41 -23.45
N ALA A 571 19.58 28.90 -22.59
CA ALA A 571 20.99 29.30 -22.52
C ALA A 571 21.75 28.98 -23.82
N GLN A 572 21.52 27.80 -24.42
CA GLN A 572 22.11 27.42 -25.70
C GLN A 572 21.66 28.30 -26.86
N LYS A 573 20.38 28.71 -26.90
CA LYS A 573 19.87 29.63 -27.91
C LYS A 573 20.51 31.00 -27.80
N VAL A 574 20.72 31.51 -26.57
CA VAL A 574 21.39 32.81 -26.36
C VAL A 574 22.87 32.78 -26.77
N LEU A 575 23.56 31.62 -26.58
CA LEU A 575 24.96 31.49 -27.00
C LEU A 575 25.13 31.28 -28.51
N ALA A 576 24.08 30.87 -29.22
CA ALA A 576 24.09 30.68 -30.67
C ALA A 576 23.67 31.92 -31.48
N THR A 577 23.16 32.98 -30.81
CA THR A 577 22.88 34.31 -31.36
C THR A 577 24.00 35.28 -31.05
#